data_829fc765482d801facc1fe68236e4205
#
_entry.id   829fc765482d801facc1fe68236e4205
#
_cell.length_a   1.000
_cell.length_b   1.000
_cell.length_c   1.000
_cell.angle_alpha   90.00
_cell.angle_beta   90.00
_cell.angle_gamma   90.00
#
_symmetry.space_group_name_H-M   'P 1'
#
loop_
_entity.id
_entity.type
_entity.pdbx_description
1 polymer ?
#
loop_
_entity_poly.entity_id
_entity_poly.type
_entity_poly.pdbx_seq_one_letter_code
_entity_poly.pdbx_strand_id
1 'polypeptide(L)'
;MEYLKIKIDVLIIGGGGAGLRAAVAAADCGAQVILVSKRKVGIAGATAFPVAEMAGYNAGDIHIPGDTQSHYEDIMKAAQGMADPKLAAITAANAPGTISKLEEWGVEFEHVEEDYYIFKSCFSDSPRTHVIKGHGEPIIKALMKQIELRKENIKIMDDVTILRLVKENDRVCGAIGCREENLLKIEAGAVVMATGGCGQAFSRNMNPVDITGDGYAMAYEAGAELTNMEFMQIGMGFSWPVVNIFNGYIWEGKPSLKDKDGNDIFENVLPEDLTKEDVMHEHRKHFPFSSSDSSQYLEIAVQRAIRSGKGTDHGGVHIDLSCMTDEYVNSLKDDCGIHHMWPIARDYMKTKGVDLLKDHNVEVAVYAHAVNGGIRIDENAMSSVEGLFAAGECAGGPHGADRLGGNMMVTCQVYGEIAGTKAAEYAIRNEGQQLGLSAVSTEGSDWKTGAVEDTILYKKADLESIRAKMRDAAQMYLLVDRDEKGLSEYIHIAEILKKQIENAPTGQIVSENVNVYHALIATELMAESARKRKESRGSHQRRDYPKKNEAYSQPIIIKKQL
;
A
#
# COMPACT_ATOMS: atom_id res chain seq x y z
N MET A 1 23.20 25.82 8.23
CA MET A 1 23.36 24.35 8.20
C MET A 1 24.23 24.01 7.01
N GLU A 2 25.18 23.09 7.19
CA GLU A 2 25.97 22.57 6.08
C GLU A 2 25.23 21.35 5.50
N TYR A 3 25.10 21.32 4.18
CA TYR A 3 24.51 20.20 3.44
C TYR A 3 25.58 19.55 2.58
N LEU A 4 25.53 18.22 2.53
CA LEU A 4 26.21 17.48 1.49
C LEU A 4 25.41 17.65 0.18
N LYS A 5 25.97 18.40 -0.79
CA LYS A 5 25.30 18.71 -2.05
C LYS A 5 25.59 17.62 -3.09
N ILE A 6 24.54 17.11 -3.70
CA ILE A 6 24.59 16.11 -4.78
C ILE A 6 23.75 16.63 -5.94
N LYS A 7 24.23 16.44 -7.17
CA LYS A 7 23.49 16.75 -8.40
C LYS A 7 23.36 15.51 -9.26
N ILE A 8 22.17 15.28 -9.86
CA ILE A 8 21.83 14.04 -10.57
C ILE A 8 20.74 14.30 -11.62
N ASP A 9 20.66 13.47 -12.68
CA ASP A 9 19.57 13.55 -13.65
C ASP A 9 18.24 13.12 -13.04
N VAL A 10 18.18 11.94 -12.43
CA VAL A 10 16.97 11.37 -11.84
C VAL A 10 17.21 10.93 -10.40
N LEU A 11 16.41 11.48 -9.47
CA LEU A 11 16.33 11.03 -8.10
C LEU A 11 15.12 10.10 -7.93
N ILE A 12 15.36 8.88 -7.46
CA ILE A 12 14.28 7.92 -7.14
C ILE A 12 14.22 7.74 -5.61
N ILE A 13 13.04 7.95 -5.05
CA ILE A 13 12.78 7.88 -3.61
C ILE A 13 11.96 6.62 -3.30
N GLY A 14 12.61 5.61 -2.73
CA GLY A 14 12.03 4.31 -2.39
C GLY A 14 12.67 3.14 -3.13
N GLY A 15 13.18 2.16 -2.37
CA GLY A 15 13.93 0.99 -2.86
C GLY A 15 13.08 -0.28 -3.02
N GLY A 16 11.74 -0.17 -3.14
CA GLY A 16 10.83 -1.27 -3.43
C GLY A 16 10.75 -1.63 -4.91
N GLY A 17 9.85 -2.55 -5.27
CA GLY A 17 9.72 -3.05 -6.66
C GLY A 17 9.51 -1.95 -7.70
N ALA A 18 8.71 -0.93 -7.40
CA ALA A 18 8.47 0.20 -8.31
C ALA A 18 9.71 1.08 -8.50
N GLY A 19 10.42 1.40 -7.40
CA GLY A 19 11.61 2.25 -7.46
C GLY A 19 12.78 1.57 -8.16
N LEU A 20 13.00 0.28 -7.89
CA LEU A 20 14.01 -0.52 -8.60
C LEU A 20 13.71 -0.61 -10.10
N ARG A 21 12.43 -0.83 -10.47
CA ARG A 21 12.01 -0.86 -11.88
C ARG A 21 12.23 0.49 -12.56
N ALA A 22 11.89 1.60 -11.86
CA ALA A 22 12.12 2.95 -12.36
C ALA A 22 13.60 3.26 -12.54
N ALA A 23 14.47 2.82 -11.61
CA ALA A 23 15.91 3.01 -11.73
C ALA A 23 16.50 2.31 -12.96
N VAL A 24 16.08 1.06 -13.19
CA VAL A 24 16.49 0.30 -14.38
C VAL A 24 16.06 1.03 -15.66
N ALA A 25 14.77 1.45 -15.74
CA ALA A 25 14.23 2.12 -16.91
C ALA A 25 14.90 3.48 -17.18
N ALA A 26 15.15 4.27 -16.15
CA ALA A 26 15.83 5.57 -16.31
C ALA A 26 17.29 5.40 -16.79
N ALA A 27 18.01 4.42 -16.26
CA ALA A 27 19.37 4.11 -16.69
C ALA A 27 19.42 3.59 -18.13
N ASP A 28 18.44 2.81 -18.56
CA ASP A 28 18.33 2.33 -19.95
C ASP A 28 18.08 3.48 -20.94
N CYS A 29 17.53 4.61 -20.49
CA CYS A 29 17.44 5.87 -21.25
C CYS A 29 18.72 6.71 -21.19
N GLY A 30 19.79 6.24 -20.55
CA GLY A 30 21.07 6.92 -20.43
C GLY A 30 21.18 7.94 -19.29
N ALA A 31 20.17 8.07 -18.43
CA ALA A 31 20.22 8.98 -17.29
C ALA A 31 21.13 8.45 -16.17
N GLN A 32 21.78 9.38 -15.46
CA GLN A 32 22.43 9.10 -14.19
C GLN A 32 21.37 9.12 -13.07
N VAL A 33 21.35 8.09 -12.25
CA VAL A 33 20.29 7.83 -11.28
C VAL A 33 20.85 7.71 -9.87
N ILE A 34 20.22 8.38 -8.92
CA ILE A 34 20.37 8.06 -7.50
C ILE A 34 19.07 7.44 -6.99
N LEU A 35 19.17 6.23 -6.46
CA LEU A 35 18.09 5.54 -5.76
C LEU A 35 18.34 5.66 -4.25
N VAL A 36 17.46 6.38 -3.54
CA VAL A 36 17.54 6.52 -2.08
C VAL A 36 16.48 5.67 -1.40
N SER A 37 16.83 5.08 -0.27
CA SER A 37 15.91 4.34 0.58
C SER A 37 16.22 4.59 2.06
N LYS A 38 15.17 4.72 2.88
CA LYS A 38 15.34 4.88 4.33
C LYS A 38 15.78 3.59 5.05
N ARG A 39 15.81 2.47 4.33
CA ARG A 39 16.36 1.18 4.75
C ARG A 39 17.14 0.56 3.61
N LYS A 40 17.78 -0.58 3.89
CA LYS A 40 18.59 -1.29 2.89
C LYS A 40 17.74 -1.72 1.69
N VAL A 41 18.14 -1.26 0.51
CA VAL A 41 17.55 -1.65 -0.78
C VAL A 41 17.74 -3.15 -1.00
N GLY A 42 16.75 -3.80 -1.59
CA GLY A 42 16.75 -5.25 -1.80
C GLY A 42 16.19 -6.07 -0.63
N ILE A 43 15.91 -5.43 0.52
CA ILE A 43 15.28 -6.06 1.69
C ILE A 43 14.03 -5.27 2.12
N ALA A 44 14.08 -3.96 1.98
CA ALA A 44 12.99 -3.05 2.36
C ALA A 44 11.85 -3.04 1.34
N GLY A 45 10.69 -2.56 1.77
CA GLY A 45 9.49 -2.39 0.95
C GLY A 45 8.57 -3.59 0.91
N ALA A 46 7.31 -3.34 0.56
CA ALA A 46 6.24 -4.34 0.62
C ALA A 46 6.36 -5.44 -0.45
N THR A 47 7.06 -5.21 -1.57
CA THR A 47 7.18 -6.19 -2.66
C THR A 47 7.83 -7.50 -2.21
N ALA A 48 8.91 -7.44 -1.41
CA ALA A 48 9.58 -8.62 -0.87
C ALA A 48 8.90 -9.22 0.37
N PHE A 49 7.99 -8.48 0.99
CA PHE A 49 7.38 -8.88 2.24
C PHE A 49 6.27 -9.91 2.01
N PRO A 50 6.36 -11.12 2.59
CA PRO A 50 5.32 -12.14 2.44
C PRO A 50 4.10 -11.75 3.27
N VAL A 51 2.96 -11.49 2.61
CA VAL A 51 1.71 -11.07 3.27
C VAL A 51 0.76 -12.25 3.48
N ALA A 52 0.64 -13.13 2.49
CA ALA A 52 -0.28 -14.26 2.47
C ALA A 52 0.44 -15.51 1.96
N GLU A 53 -0.28 -16.62 1.84
CA GLU A 53 0.26 -17.91 1.41
C GLU A 53 0.85 -17.88 0.00
N MET A 54 0.36 -16.98 -0.86
CA MET A 54 0.80 -16.84 -2.25
C MET A 54 0.95 -15.38 -2.65
N ALA A 55 1.88 -15.09 -3.54
CA ALA A 55 2.00 -13.81 -4.21
C ALA A 55 1.45 -13.88 -5.63
N GLY A 56 0.35 -13.18 -5.88
CA GLY A 56 -0.30 -13.12 -7.18
C GLY A 56 0.26 -12.01 -8.06
N TYR A 57 0.35 -12.29 -9.36
CA TYR A 57 0.68 -11.32 -10.41
C TYR A 57 -0.38 -11.38 -11.51
N ASN A 58 -1.19 -10.34 -11.64
CA ASN A 58 -2.38 -10.38 -12.49
C ASN A 58 -2.07 -9.85 -13.89
N ALA A 59 -2.14 -10.70 -14.89
CA ALA A 59 -1.91 -10.30 -16.27
C ALA A 59 -2.76 -11.14 -17.23
N GLY A 60 -3.30 -10.50 -18.27
CA GLY A 60 -3.97 -11.21 -19.35
C GLY A 60 -2.98 -11.98 -20.21
N ASP A 61 -3.47 -12.99 -20.92
CA ASP A 61 -2.70 -13.73 -21.93
C ASP A 61 -2.88 -13.08 -23.31
N ILE A 62 -1.79 -12.63 -23.92
CA ILE A 62 -1.80 -12.01 -25.25
C ILE A 62 -2.18 -13.01 -26.38
N HIS A 63 -2.06 -14.31 -26.12
CA HIS A 63 -2.43 -15.37 -27.07
C HIS A 63 -3.91 -15.74 -27.00
N ILE A 64 -4.62 -15.28 -25.94
CA ILE A 64 -6.07 -15.46 -25.81
C ILE A 64 -6.77 -14.19 -26.30
N PRO A 65 -7.50 -14.24 -27.44
CA PRO A 65 -8.20 -13.08 -27.97
C PRO A 65 -9.16 -12.46 -26.93
N GLY A 66 -8.99 -11.17 -26.65
CA GLY A 66 -9.85 -10.41 -25.74
C GLY A 66 -9.49 -10.51 -24.25
N ASP A 67 -8.51 -11.30 -23.83
CA ASP A 67 -8.20 -11.45 -22.41
C ASP A 67 -7.59 -10.17 -21.79
N THR A 68 -6.77 -9.44 -22.54
CA THR A 68 -6.29 -8.10 -22.10
C THR A 68 -7.45 -7.11 -21.96
N GLN A 69 -8.44 -7.15 -22.86
CA GLN A 69 -9.64 -6.33 -22.74
C GLN A 69 -10.49 -6.74 -21.54
N SER A 70 -10.66 -8.02 -21.31
CA SER A 70 -11.32 -8.56 -20.10
C SER A 70 -10.61 -8.15 -18.81
N HIS A 71 -9.26 -8.06 -18.80
CA HIS A 71 -8.51 -7.53 -17.67
C HIS A 71 -8.83 -6.05 -17.39
N TYR A 72 -8.91 -5.24 -18.44
CA TYR A 72 -9.34 -3.84 -18.32
C TYR A 72 -10.75 -3.73 -17.74
N GLU A 73 -11.70 -4.53 -18.26
CA GLU A 73 -13.09 -4.53 -17.81
C GLU A 73 -13.22 -4.93 -16.33
N ASP A 74 -12.47 -5.92 -15.89
CA ASP A 74 -12.40 -6.32 -14.47
C ASP A 74 -11.83 -5.20 -13.59
N ILE A 75 -10.76 -4.50 -14.04
CA ILE A 75 -10.24 -3.32 -13.33
C ILE A 75 -11.33 -2.26 -13.18
N MET A 76 -12.01 -1.91 -14.27
CA MET A 76 -13.03 -0.86 -14.25
C MET A 76 -14.25 -1.23 -13.41
N LYS A 77 -14.64 -2.51 -13.42
CA LYS A 77 -15.72 -3.05 -12.59
C LYS A 77 -15.35 -2.95 -11.10
N ALA A 78 -14.18 -3.43 -10.70
CA ALA A 78 -13.70 -3.35 -9.32
C ALA A 78 -13.51 -1.89 -8.87
N ALA A 79 -13.02 -1.04 -9.75
CA ALA A 79 -12.82 0.38 -9.47
C ALA A 79 -14.10 1.17 -9.19
N GLN A 80 -15.25 0.70 -9.63
CA GLN A 80 -16.58 1.31 -9.42
C GLN A 80 -16.65 2.80 -9.81
N GLY A 81 -15.98 3.19 -10.89
CA GLY A 81 -15.91 4.57 -11.38
C GLY A 81 -14.80 5.43 -10.76
N MET A 82 -13.97 4.87 -9.88
CA MET A 82 -12.92 5.61 -9.17
C MET A 82 -11.52 5.46 -9.79
N ALA A 83 -11.32 4.56 -10.76
CA ALA A 83 -10.09 4.49 -11.54
C ALA A 83 -10.12 5.46 -12.73
N ASP A 84 -8.94 5.93 -13.14
CA ASP A 84 -8.76 6.59 -14.43
C ASP A 84 -8.77 5.51 -15.55
N PRO A 85 -9.71 5.59 -16.52
CA PRO A 85 -9.82 4.58 -17.57
C PRO A 85 -8.56 4.42 -18.43
N LYS A 86 -7.81 5.50 -18.65
CA LYS A 86 -6.56 5.45 -19.42
C LYS A 86 -5.47 4.69 -18.65
N LEU A 87 -5.35 4.95 -17.36
CA LEU A 87 -4.39 4.25 -16.51
C LEU A 87 -4.76 2.78 -16.36
N ALA A 88 -6.04 2.45 -16.21
CA ALA A 88 -6.51 1.08 -16.20
C ALA A 88 -6.18 0.34 -17.52
N ALA A 89 -6.39 1.00 -18.67
CA ALA A 89 -6.06 0.46 -19.99
C ALA A 89 -4.54 0.25 -20.16
N ILE A 90 -3.72 1.18 -19.73
CA ILE A 90 -2.25 1.06 -19.72
C ILE A 90 -1.82 -0.13 -18.85
N THR A 91 -2.41 -0.28 -17.66
CA THR A 91 -2.12 -1.42 -16.77
C THR A 91 -2.42 -2.75 -17.46
N ALA A 92 -3.63 -2.92 -18.01
CA ALA A 92 -4.06 -4.16 -18.65
C ALA A 92 -3.23 -4.49 -19.91
N ALA A 93 -2.94 -3.48 -20.74
CA ALA A 93 -2.19 -3.66 -21.99
C ALA A 93 -0.71 -4.02 -21.76
N ASN A 94 -0.09 -3.49 -20.72
CA ASN A 94 1.35 -3.70 -20.46
C ASN A 94 1.63 -4.87 -19.50
N ALA A 95 0.64 -5.33 -18.73
CA ALA A 95 0.83 -6.41 -17.76
C ALA A 95 1.48 -7.68 -18.35
N PRO A 96 1.05 -8.22 -19.52
CA PRO A 96 1.68 -9.41 -20.10
C PRO A 96 3.17 -9.23 -20.39
N GLY A 97 3.55 -8.09 -20.96
CA GLY A 97 4.95 -7.79 -21.26
C GLY A 97 5.85 -7.74 -20.01
N THR A 98 5.27 -7.37 -18.85
CA THR A 98 6.03 -7.37 -17.59
C THR A 98 6.29 -8.78 -17.06
N ILE A 99 5.39 -9.75 -17.27
CA ILE A 99 5.67 -11.18 -16.96
C ILE A 99 6.84 -11.66 -17.77
N SER A 100 6.78 -11.54 -19.11
CA SER A 100 7.86 -11.97 -19.99
C SER A 100 9.21 -11.35 -19.62
N LYS A 101 9.19 -10.06 -19.21
CA LYS A 101 10.39 -9.37 -18.78
C LYS A 101 10.94 -9.88 -17.46
N LEU A 102 10.07 -10.20 -16.51
CA LEU A 102 10.47 -10.77 -15.23
C LEU A 102 11.07 -12.19 -15.41
N GLU A 103 10.50 -13.00 -16.30
CA GLU A 103 11.03 -14.33 -16.64
C GLU A 103 12.40 -14.24 -17.34
N GLU A 104 12.56 -13.30 -18.28
CA GLU A 104 13.86 -13.00 -18.89
C GLU A 104 14.92 -12.69 -17.82
N TRP A 105 14.52 -12.06 -16.73
CA TRP A 105 15.39 -11.72 -15.61
C TRP A 105 15.55 -12.83 -14.56
N GLY A 106 14.87 -13.96 -14.77
CA GLY A 106 14.98 -15.16 -13.95
C GLY A 106 13.99 -15.27 -12.80
N VAL A 107 12.87 -14.57 -12.87
CA VAL A 107 11.72 -14.80 -11.97
C VAL A 107 10.97 -16.03 -12.49
N GLU A 108 10.65 -16.96 -11.60
CA GLU A 108 9.87 -18.14 -11.94
C GLU A 108 8.43 -17.98 -11.45
N PHE A 109 7.47 -18.37 -12.31
CA PHE A 109 6.07 -18.52 -11.95
C PHE A 109 5.71 -20.00 -11.78
N GLU A 110 4.65 -20.29 -11.03
CA GLU A 110 4.16 -21.65 -10.84
C GLU A 110 3.52 -22.18 -12.13
N HIS A 111 3.75 -23.47 -12.42
CA HIS A 111 3.19 -24.18 -13.57
C HIS A 111 2.48 -25.44 -13.13
N VAL A 112 1.46 -25.82 -13.91
CA VAL A 112 0.85 -27.16 -13.91
C VAL A 112 1.12 -27.74 -15.28
N GLU A 113 1.95 -28.79 -15.34
CA GLU A 113 2.51 -29.32 -16.59
C GLU A 113 3.32 -28.27 -17.35
N GLU A 114 2.92 -27.90 -18.55
CA GLU A 114 3.59 -26.87 -19.38
C GLU A 114 2.92 -25.49 -19.29
N ASP A 115 1.72 -25.40 -18.70
CA ASP A 115 0.95 -24.15 -18.60
C ASP A 115 1.18 -23.44 -17.27
N TYR A 116 1.03 -22.10 -17.24
CA TYR A 116 1.03 -21.36 -15.99
C TYR A 116 -0.08 -21.83 -15.05
N TYR A 117 0.26 -22.00 -13.78
CA TYR A 117 -0.77 -22.09 -12.75
C TYR A 117 -1.40 -20.70 -12.55
N ILE A 118 -2.62 -20.54 -13.03
CA ILE A 118 -3.40 -19.31 -12.88
C ILE A 118 -4.65 -19.58 -12.04
N PHE A 119 -5.04 -18.59 -11.26
CA PHE A 119 -6.27 -18.65 -10.48
C PHE A 119 -7.09 -17.36 -10.62
N LYS A 120 -8.36 -17.45 -10.20
CA LYS A 120 -9.25 -16.30 -10.14
C LYS A 120 -9.01 -15.54 -8.85
N SER A 121 -8.38 -14.36 -8.94
CA SER A 121 -8.15 -13.50 -7.79
C SER A 121 -9.38 -12.68 -7.40
N CYS A 122 -9.29 -12.00 -6.26
CA CYS A 122 -10.34 -11.13 -5.73
C CYS A 122 -10.80 -10.10 -6.77
N PHE A 123 -12.11 -9.96 -6.91
CA PHE A 123 -12.81 -9.04 -7.82
C PHE A 123 -12.62 -9.30 -9.32
N SER A 124 -11.93 -10.37 -9.71
CA SER A 124 -11.75 -10.77 -11.11
C SER A 124 -12.92 -11.65 -11.56
N ASP A 125 -13.36 -11.50 -12.80
CA ASP A 125 -14.38 -12.41 -13.39
C ASP A 125 -13.76 -13.65 -14.00
N SER A 126 -12.48 -13.56 -14.45
CA SER A 126 -11.74 -14.66 -15.08
C SER A 126 -10.44 -14.99 -14.35
N PRO A 127 -9.98 -16.26 -14.39
CA PRO A 127 -8.67 -16.64 -13.88
C PRO A 127 -7.57 -16.04 -14.78
N ARG A 128 -6.67 -15.24 -14.20
CA ARG A 128 -5.50 -14.66 -14.88
C ARG A 128 -4.35 -14.32 -13.92
N THR A 129 -4.52 -14.66 -12.65
CA THR A 129 -3.51 -14.34 -11.65
C THR A 129 -2.49 -15.46 -11.60
N HIS A 130 -1.28 -15.16 -12.03
CA HIS A 130 -0.11 -16.03 -11.96
C HIS A 130 0.44 -16.07 -10.54
N VAL A 131 0.97 -17.18 -10.12
CA VAL A 131 1.61 -17.34 -8.81
C VAL A 131 3.12 -17.26 -8.97
N ILE A 132 3.75 -16.36 -8.21
CA ILE A 132 5.19 -16.19 -8.21
C ILE A 132 5.81 -17.22 -7.26
N LYS A 133 6.75 -18.06 -7.74
CA LYS A 133 7.51 -18.96 -6.87
C LYS A 133 8.39 -18.17 -5.92
N GLY A 134 8.18 -18.35 -4.60
CA GLY A 134 8.95 -17.67 -3.56
C GLY A 134 8.44 -16.24 -3.25
N HIS A 135 7.18 -15.97 -3.50
CA HIS A 135 6.52 -14.68 -3.26
C HIS A 135 7.11 -13.52 -4.09
N GLY A 136 7.23 -12.33 -3.51
CA GLY A 136 7.75 -11.16 -4.22
C GLY A 136 9.28 -11.00 -4.16
N GLU A 137 9.97 -11.77 -3.32
CA GLU A 137 11.43 -11.70 -3.17
C GLU A 137 12.20 -11.96 -4.48
N PRO A 138 11.83 -12.94 -5.33
CA PRO A 138 12.48 -13.16 -6.62
C PRO A 138 12.43 -11.94 -7.55
N ILE A 139 11.34 -11.18 -7.55
CA ILE A 139 11.25 -9.93 -8.33
C ILE A 139 12.32 -8.92 -7.85
N ILE A 140 12.46 -8.75 -6.53
CA ILE A 140 13.47 -7.86 -5.97
C ILE A 140 14.88 -8.34 -6.32
N LYS A 141 15.17 -9.65 -6.22
CA LYS A 141 16.46 -10.23 -6.60
C LYS A 141 16.78 -10.01 -8.09
N ALA A 142 15.80 -10.21 -8.95
CA ALA A 142 15.93 -9.96 -10.38
C ALA A 142 16.24 -8.49 -10.68
N LEU A 143 15.48 -7.57 -10.10
CA LEU A 143 15.70 -6.12 -10.25
C LEU A 143 17.05 -5.69 -9.69
N MET A 144 17.49 -6.19 -8.54
CA MET A 144 18.82 -5.91 -7.98
C MET A 144 19.94 -6.37 -8.91
N LYS A 145 19.79 -7.53 -9.57
CA LYS A 145 20.72 -7.98 -10.61
C LYS A 145 20.76 -7.01 -11.80
N GLN A 146 19.61 -6.48 -12.22
CA GLN A 146 19.55 -5.47 -13.29
C GLN A 146 20.20 -4.14 -12.87
N ILE A 147 20.07 -3.74 -11.61
CA ILE A 147 20.77 -2.57 -11.04
C ILE A 147 22.30 -2.78 -11.09
N GLU A 148 22.79 -3.95 -10.67
CA GLU A 148 24.24 -4.23 -10.71
C GLU A 148 24.81 -4.18 -12.14
N LEU A 149 24.05 -4.64 -13.14
CA LEU A 149 24.44 -4.54 -14.56
C LEU A 149 24.53 -3.09 -15.05
N ARG A 150 23.92 -2.13 -14.35
CA ARG A 150 23.86 -0.68 -14.66
C ARG A 150 24.53 0.17 -13.59
N LYS A 151 25.43 -0.38 -12.80
CA LYS A 151 26.08 0.30 -11.66
C LYS A 151 26.87 1.56 -12.03
N GLU A 152 27.26 1.70 -13.28
CA GLU A 152 27.90 2.92 -13.79
C GLU A 152 26.89 4.09 -13.91
N ASN A 153 25.59 3.79 -14.07
CA ASN A 153 24.52 4.77 -14.18
C ASN A 153 23.66 4.88 -12.91
N ILE A 154 23.64 3.86 -12.05
CA ILE A 154 22.77 3.81 -10.88
C ILE A 154 23.60 3.76 -9.61
N LYS A 155 23.42 4.76 -8.74
CA LYS A 155 23.98 4.78 -7.39
C LYS A 155 22.89 4.55 -6.36
N ILE A 156 23.05 3.53 -5.52
CA ILE A 156 22.19 3.27 -4.35
C ILE A 156 22.71 4.05 -3.14
N MET A 157 21.80 4.66 -2.40
CA MET A 157 22.06 5.27 -1.12
C MET A 157 21.06 4.71 -0.08
N ASP A 158 21.52 3.76 0.72
CA ASP A 158 20.79 3.19 1.84
C ASP A 158 20.77 4.14 3.05
N ASP A 159 19.79 3.93 3.94
CA ASP A 159 19.65 4.63 5.23
C ASP A 159 19.52 6.17 5.05
N VAL A 160 18.92 6.59 3.94
CA VAL A 160 18.60 7.99 3.66
C VAL A 160 17.10 8.22 3.84
N THR A 161 16.72 9.01 4.83
CA THR A 161 15.37 9.53 4.99
C THR A 161 15.23 10.83 4.22
N ILE A 162 14.34 10.87 3.25
CA ILE A 162 13.97 12.13 2.58
C ILE A 162 12.98 12.86 3.50
N LEU A 163 13.28 14.12 3.76
CA LEU A 163 12.54 14.99 4.66
C LEU A 163 11.47 15.79 3.92
N ARG A 164 11.81 16.30 2.74
CA ARG A 164 10.88 17.07 1.90
C ARG A 164 11.37 17.15 0.45
N LEU A 165 10.45 17.43 -0.45
CA LEU A 165 10.75 17.82 -1.82
C LEU A 165 11.13 19.30 -1.88
N VAL A 166 11.87 19.65 -2.91
CA VAL A 166 12.28 21.04 -3.16
C VAL A 166 11.71 21.52 -4.49
N LYS A 167 11.15 22.72 -4.48
CA LYS A 167 10.56 23.36 -5.65
C LYS A 167 11.28 24.67 -6.01
N GLU A 168 11.42 24.88 -7.29
CA GLU A 168 11.77 26.17 -7.91
C GLU A 168 10.79 26.45 -9.05
N ASN A 169 10.21 27.66 -9.09
CA ASN A 169 9.25 28.06 -10.12
C ASN A 169 8.12 27.04 -10.34
N ASP A 170 7.54 26.53 -9.24
CA ASP A 170 6.49 25.50 -9.23
C ASP A 170 6.88 24.11 -9.75
N ARG A 171 8.13 23.89 -10.12
CA ARG A 171 8.70 22.59 -10.50
C ARG A 171 9.43 21.95 -9.32
N VAL A 172 9.29 20.63 -9.15
CA VAL A 172 10.15 19.86 -8.25
C VAL A 172 11.51 19.69 -8.90
N CYS A 173 12.56 20.11 -8.20
CA CYS A 173 13.95 20.12 -8.68
C CYS A 173 14.91 19.37 -7.73
N GLY A 174 14.38 18.54 -6.82
CA GLY A 174 15.18 17.73 -5.91
C GLY A 174 14.52 17.50 -4.57
N ALA A 175 15.33 17.13 -3.58
CA ALA A 175 14.90 16.83 -2.23
C ALA A 175 15.94 17.19 -1.18
N ILE A 176 15.48 17.42 0.05
CA ILE A 176 16.33 17.42 1.25
C ILE A 176 16.17 16.06 1.94
N GLY A 177 17.28 15.48 2.31
CA GLY A 177 17.33 14.22 3.04
C GLY A 177 18.26 14.28 4.25
N CYS A 178 18.24 13.22 5.03
CA CYS A 178 19.10 13.03 6.18
C CYS A 178 19.62 11.59 6.18
N ARG A 179 20.93 11.45 6.41
CA ARG A 179 21.58 10.17 6.67
C ARG A 179 22.34 10.27 7.97
N GLU A 180 21.92 9.52 8.98
CA GLU A 180 22.40 9.73 10.36
C GLU A 180 22.18 11.19 10.79
N GLU A 181 23.25 11.93 11.14
CA GLU A 181 23.21 13.36 11.51
C GLU A 181 23.57 14.29 10.34
N ASN A 182 23.81 13.75 9.13
CA ASN A 182 24.23 14.53 7.98
C ASN A 182 23.04 14.89 7.09
N LEU A 183 22.87 16.17 6.82
CA LEU A 183 21.88 16.66 5.88
C LEU A 183 22.38 16.54 4.46
N LEU A 184 21.47 16.11 3.56
CA LEU A 184 21.73 15.95 2.14
C LEU A 184 20.84 16.91 1.36
N LYS A 185 21.43 17.64 0.42
CA LYS A 185 20.73 18.40 -0.60
C LYS A 185 20.93 17.70 -1.94
N ILE A 186 19.88 17.12 -2.49
CA ILE A 186 19.93 16.40 -3.76
C ILE A 186 19.19 17.24 -4.80
N GLU A 187 19.94 17.88 -5.71
CA GLU A 187 19.41 18.56 -6.89
C GLU A 187 19.20 17.53 -8.00
N ALA A 188 18.03 17.50 -8.60
CA ALA A 188 17.67 16.52 -9.62
C ALA A 188 16.90 17.16 -10.77
N GLY A 189 17.16 16.71 -11.99
CA GLY A 189 16.39 17.08 -13.18
C GLY A 189 14.95 16.60 -13.10
N ALA A 190 14.71 15.41 -12.51
CA ALA A 190 13.40 14.85 -12.19
C ALA A 190 13.43 14.01 -10.90
N VAL A 191 12.28 13.89 -10.23
CA VAL A 191 12.10 13.08 -9.02
C VAL A 191 11.01 12.05 -9.25
N VAL A 192 11.30 10.78 -8.92
CA VAL A 192 10.31 9.68 -8.93
C VAL A 192 10.01 9.25 -7.50
N MET A 193 8.74 9.38 -7.09
CA MET A 193 8.24 8.88 -5.82
C MET A 193 7.84 7.41 -5.96
N ALA A 194 8.48 6.52 -5.21
CA ALA A 194 8.19 5.07 -5.18
C ALA A 194 8.19 4.53 -3.74
N THR A 195 7.64 5.32 -2.82
CA THR A 195 7.73 5.17 -1.36
C THR A 195 6.76 4.15 -0.77
N GLY A 196 5.88 3.55 -1.58
CA GLY A 196 4.83 2.66 -1.11
C GLY A 196 3.69 3.38 -0.39
N GLY A 197 2.91 2.66 0.38
CA GLY A 197 1.73 3.13 1.09
C GLY A 197 1.98 3.69 2.49
N CYS A 198 0.97 3.53 3.38
CA CYS A 198 1.03 4.03 4.77
C CYS A 198 0.54 3.03 5.83
N GLY A 199 0.63 1.72 5.56
CA GLY A 199 0.09 0.68 6.46
C GLY A 199 0.62 0.77 7.89
N GLN A 200 1.86 1.18 8.09
CA GLN A 200 2.46 1.34 9.42
C GLN A 200 1.84 2.46 10.27
N ALA A 201 0.95 3.26 9.72
CA ALA A 201 0.15 4.21 10.49
C ALA A 201 -1.01 3.54 11.28
N PHE A 202 -1.24 2.24 11.09
CA PHE A 202 -2.27 1.45 11.78
C PHE A 202 -1.62 0.46 12.78
N SER A 203 -2.29 0.21 13.91
CA SER A 203 -1.76 -0.73 14.91
C SER A 203 -1.76 -2.18 14.41
N ARG A 204 -2.70 -2.54 13.51
CA ARG A 204 -2.72 -3.82 12.80
C ARG A 204 -2.63 -3.58 11.30
N ASN A 205 -1.56 -4.07 10.72
CA ASN A 205 -1.29 -3.90 9.29
C ASN A 205 -0.50 -5.09 8.73
N MET A 206 -0.52 -5.21 7.41
CA MET A 206 0.15 -6.25 6.63
C MET A 206 1.38 -5.71 5.91
N ASN A 207 2.09 -4.76 6.51
CA ASN A 207 3.17 -4.04 5.85
C ASN A 207 4.47 -4.10 6.64
N PRO A 208 5.63 -4.09 5.97
CA PRO A 208 6.92 -3.93 6.63
C PRO A 208 7.02 -2.55 7.28
N VAL A 209 7.94 -2.43 8.25
CA VAL A 209 8.07 -1.28 9.15
C VAL A 209 8.42 0.05 8.47
N ASP A 210 8.81 0.02 7.21
CA ASP A 210 9.22 1.19 6.42
C ASP A 210 8.07 1.82 5.58
N ILE A 211 6.87 1.25 5.59
CA ILE A 211 5.70 1.74 4.84
C ILE A 211 4.88 2.72 5.69
N THR A 212 5.31 3.97 5.75
CA THR A 212 4.87 4.99 6.73
C THR A 212 4.10 6.17 6.15
N GLY A 213 3.94 6.26 4.81
CA GLY A 213 3.14 7.33 4.18
C GLY A 213 3.92 8.59 3.81
N ASP A 214 5.25 8.58 3.91
CA ASP A 214 6.09 9.75 3.65
C ASP A 214 5.85 10.37 2.26
N GLY A 215 5.66 9.52 1.24
CA GLY A 215 5.46 9.99 -0.13
C GLY A 215 4.18 10.79 -0.31
N TYR A 216 3.10 10.39 0.33
CA TYR A 216 1.84 11.13 0.29
C TYR A 216 1.99 12.51 0.91
N ALA A 217 2.61 12.58 2.09
CA ALA A 217 2.85 13.84 2.79
C ALA A 217 3.76 14.76 1.98
N MET A 218 4.91 14.27 1.51
CA MET A 218 5.85 15.07 0.74
C MET A 218 5.26 15.60 -0.56
N ALA A 219 4.50 14.79 -1.28
CA ALA A 219 3.85 15.20 -2.52
C ALA A 219 2.75 16.25 -2.25
N TYR A 220 1.93 16.04 -1.20
CA TYR A 220 0.92 17.00 -0.78
C TYR A 220 1.54 18.35 -0.39
N GLU A 221 2.59 18.32 0.44
CA GLU A 221 3.33 19.52 0.85
C GLU A 221 3.96 20.25 -0.34
N ALA A 222 4.39 19.52 -1.38
CA ALA A 222 4.87 20.10 -2.63
C ALA A 222 3.74 20.67 -3.52
N GLY A 223 2.46 20.46 -3.16
CA GLY A 223 1.28 20.94 -3.88
C GLY A 223 0.76 19.98 -4.95
N ALA A 224 1.19 18.72 -4.95
CA ALA A 224 0.63 17.71 -5.82
C ALA A 224 -0.80 17.31 -5.42
N GLU A 225 -1.59 16.94 -6.40
CA GLU A 225 -2.92 16.38 -6.18
C GLU A 225 -2.81 14.94 -5.71
N LEU A 226 -3.57 14.59 -4.66
CA LEU A 226 -3.79 13.23 -4.22
C LEU A 226 -5.22 12.81 -4.56
N THR A 227 -5.41 11.56 -4.93
CA THR A 227 -6.72 11.00 -5.31
C THR A 227 -7.04 9.73 -4.52
N ASN A 228 -8.32 9.50 -4.23
CA ASN A 228 -8.82 8.24 -3.68
C ASN A 228 -8.18 7.81 -2.35
N MET A 229 -7.75 8.75 -1.51
CA MET A 229 -7.07 8.47 -0.24
C MET A 229 -7.94 7.73 0.77
N GLU A 230 -9.27 7.76 0.62
CA GLU A 230 -10.24 7.04 1.46
C GLU A 230 -10.29 5.53 1.21
N PHE A 231 -9.76 5.04 0.08
CA PHE A 231 -9.83 3.62 -0.30
C PHE A 231 -8.61 2.85 0.21
N MET A 232 -8.65 2.49 1.49
CA MET A 232 -7.72 1.54 2.11
C MET A 232 -8.28 0.13 1.95
N GLN A 233 -7.56 -0.78 1.30
CA GLN A 233 -7.88 -2.20 1.34
C GLN A 233 -7.63 -2.76 2.73
N ILE A 234 -8.55 -3.59 3.19
CA ILE A 234 -8.62 -4.12 4.54
C ILE A 234 -8.82 -5.62 4.42
N GLY A 235 -8.21 -6.39 5.29
CA GLY A 235 -8.39 -7.84 5.32
C GLY A 235 -8.48 -8.38 6.74
N MET A 236 -8.87 -9.64 6.85
CA MET A 236 -8.89 -10.38 8.11
C MET A 236 -7.64 -11.22 8.27
N GLY A 237 -7.22 -11.43 9.52
CA GLY A 237 -6.11 -12.31 9.85
C GLY A 237 -6.15 -12.78 11.29
N PHE A 238 -5.42 -13.87 11.58
CA PHE A 238 -5.14 -14.27 12.95
C PHE A 238 -4.35 -13.18 13.65
N SER A 239 -4.76 -12.83 14.87
CA SER A 239 -4.15 -11.78 15.68
C SER A 239 -3.49 -12.30 16.94
N TRP A 240 -3.88 -13.48 17.42
CA TRP A 240 -3.36 -14.14 18.59
C TRP A 240 -3.60 -15.66 18.52
N PRO A 241 -2.70 -16.50 19.06
CA PRO A 241 -1.38 -16.17 19.63
C PRO A 241 -0.31 -15.91 18.55
N VAL A 242 -0.61 -16.16 17.29
CA VAL A 242 0.29 -15.95 16.14
C VAL A 242 -0.39 -15.04 15.13
N VAL A 243 0.30 -14.00 14.72
CA VAL A 243 -0.17 -13.15 13.61
C VAL A 243 0.08 -13.87 12.29
N ASN A 244 -0.98 -14.12 11.55
CA ASN A 244 -0.91 -14.67 10.20
C ASN A 244 -2.13 -14.24 9.39
N ILE A 245 -1.92 -13.92 8.12
CA ILE A 245 -3.00 -13.54 7.22
C ILE A 245 -3.46 -14.79 6.49
N PHE A 246 -4.76 -14.88 6.25
CA PHE A 246 -5.37 -15.96 5.50
C PHE A 246 -6.35 -15.40 4.45
N ASN A 247 -6.55 -16.15 3.38
CA ASN A 247 -7.48 -15.78 2.31
C ASN A 247 -8.93 -16.18 2.62
N GLY A 248 -9.86 -15.77 1.79
CA GLY A 248 -11.31 -15.95 2.00
C GLY A 248 -11.78 -17.41 2.12
N TYR A 249 -11.02 -18.41 1.65
CA TYR A 249 -11.38 -19.82 1.68
C TYR A 249 -11.81 -20.34 3.08
N ILE A 250 -11.24 -19.78 4.15
CA ILE A 250 -11.52 -20.21 5.53
C ILE A 250 -13.00 -20.03 5.90
N TRP A 251 -13.67 -19.06 5.29
CA TRP A 251 -15.07 -18.77 5.56
C TRP A 251 -16.04 -19.80 4.97
N GLU A 252 -15.60 -20.62 3.99
CA GLU A 252 -16.37 -21.76 3.51
C GLU A 252 -16.65 -22.77 4.63
N GLY A 253 -15.73 -22.92 5.58
CA GLY A 253 -15.89 -23.77 6.76
C GLY A 253 -16.85 -23.23 7.81
N LYS A 254 -17.33 -21.98 7.69
CA LYS A 254 -18.30 -21.34 8.60
C LYS A 254 -17.89 -21.40 10.07
N PRO A 255 -16.68 -20.96 10.43
CA PRO A 255 -16.21 -20.98 11.81
C PRO A 255 -17.07 -20.09 12.71
N SER A 256 -17.13 -20.41 14.00
CA SER A 256 -17.83 -19.57 14.98
C SER A 256 -16.95 -18.40 15.40
N LEU A 257 -17.53 -17.19 15.44
CA LEU A 257 -16.87 -15.97 15.89
C LEU A 257 -17.55 -15.43 17.15
N LYS A 258 -16.77 -15.20 18.21
CA LYS A 258 -17.30 -14.79 19.52
C LYS A 258 -16.52 -13.61 20.11
N ASP A 259 -17.23 -12.76 20.82
CA ASP A 259 -16.63 -11.73 21.66
C ASP A 259 -15.95 -12.32 22.91
N LYS A 260 -15.29 -11.49 23.73
CA LYS A 260 -14.63 -11.95 24.97
C LYS A 260 -15.56 -12.58 26.00
N ASP A 261 -16.86 -12.26 25.94
CA ASP A 261 -17.88 -12.77 26.83
C ASP A 261 -18.56 -14.07 26.31
N GLY A 262 -18.14 -14.53 25.11
CA GLY A 262 -18.61 -15.73 24.44
C GLY A 262 -19.88 -15.55 23.60
N ASN A 263 -20.35 -14.31 23.40
CA ASN A 263 -21.51 -14.02 22.57
C ASN A 263 -21.13 -14.03 21.07
N ASP A 264 -22.07 -14.38 20.20
CA ASP A 264 -21.90 -14.31 18.75
C ASP A 264 -21.74 -12.84 18.31
N ILE A 265 -20.66 -12.51 17.58
CA ILE A 265 -20.39 -11.12 17.17
C ILE A 265 -21.38 -10.60 16.13
N PHE A 266 -22.11 -11.45 15.45
CA PHE A 266 -23.11 -11.07 14.45
C PHE A 266 -24.44 -10.61 15.09
N GLU A 267 -24.63 -10.87 16.36
CA GLU A 267 -25.84 -10.47 17.08
C GLU A 267 -26.05 -8.95 17.01
N ASN A 268 -27.21 -8.54 16.52
CA ASN A 268 -27.60 -7.13 16.31
C ASN A 268 -26.72 -6.34 15.30
N VAL A 269 -25.95 -7.05 14.44
CA VAL A 269 -25.15 -6.44 13.38
C VAL A 269 -25.76 -6.67 12.01
N LEU A 270 -26.31 -7.85 11.77
CA LEU A 270 -26.86 -8.25 10.48
C LEU A 270 -28.22 -7.60 10.22
N PRO A 271 -28.53 -7.23 8.95
CA PRO A 271 -29.89 -6.98 8.50
C PRO A 271 -30.80 -8.21 8.73
N GLU A 272 -32.10 -7.98 8.86
CA GLU A 272 -33.10 -9.04 9.16
C GLU A 272 -33.16 -10.14 8.09
N ASP A 273 -32.80 -9.83 6.86
CA ASP A 273 -32.84 -10.71 5.68
C ASP A 273 -31.52 -11.46 5.43
N LEU A 274 -30.49 -11.26 6.26
CA LEU A 274 -29.18 -11.92 6.12
C LEU A 274 -28.86 -12.84 7.29
N THR A 275 -28.27 -13.99 6.99
CA THR A 275 -27.67 -14.89 7.96
C THR A 275 -26.14 -14.73 7.98
N LYS A 276 -25.49 -15.16 9.06
CA LYS A 276 -24.01 -15.19 9.12
C LYS A 276 -23.40 -16.16 8.09
N GLU A 277 -24.13 -17.22 7.76
CA GLU A 277 -23.77 -18.19 6.73
C GLU A 277 -23.74 -17.54 5.35
N ASP A 278 -24.70 -16.64 5.03
CA ASP A 278 -24.71 -15.86 3.79
C ASP A 278 -23.51 -14.92 3.71
N VAL A 279 -23.19 -14.25 4.81
CA VAL A 279 -22.02 -13.34 4.92
C VAL A 279 -20.72 -14.09 4.67
N MET A 280 -20.51 -15.22 5.32
CA MET A 280 -19.32 -16.05 5.16
C MET A 280 -19.22 -16.64 3.75
N HIS A 281 -20.35 -17.11 3.21
CA HIS A 281 -20.42 -17.63 1.84
C HIS A 281 -20.05 -16.58 0.80
N GLU A 282 -20.44 -15.33 1.00
CA GLU A 282 -20.01 -14.23 0.11
C GLU A 282 -18.54 -13.90 0.30
N HIS A 283 -18.06 -13.83 1.56
CA HIS A 283 -16.69 -13.46 1.88
C HIS A 283 -15.63 -14.48 1.39
N ARG A 284 -15.99 -15.74 1.19
CA ARG A 284 -15.06 -16.74 0.62
C ARG A 284 -14.59 -16.43 -0.79
N LYS A 285 -15.28 -15.54 -1.51
CA LYS A 285 -14.98 -15.18 -2.90
C LYS A 285 -13.86 -14.17 -3.04
N HIS A 286 -13.57 -13.39 -1.99
CA HIS A 286 -12.53 -12.39 -2.01
C HIS A 286 -11.93 -12.16 -0.61
N PHE A 287 -10.63 -11.85 -0.58
CA PHE A 287 -9.91 -11.59 0.67
C PHE A 287 -10.15 -10.17 1.22
N PRO A 288 -10.00 -9.09 0.41
CA PRO A 288 -10.18 -7.75 0.94
C PRO A 288 -11.65 -7.44 1.18
N PHE A 289 -11.89 -6.66 2.23
CA PHE A 289 -13.17 -6.04 2.52
C PHE A 289 -13.70 -5.22 1.32
N SER A 290 -14.99 -5.34 1.03
CA SER A 290 -15.71 -4.44 0.13
C SER A 290 -17.12 -4.18 0.67
N SER A 291 -17.59 -2.94 0.57
CA SER A 291 -18.97 -2.56 0.91
C SER A 291 -19.98 -2.91 -0.21
N SER A 292 -19.53 -3.60 -1.27
CA SER A 292 -20.33 -3.87 -2.47
C SER A 292 -21.29 -5.05 -2.33
N ASP A 293 -21.09 -5.89 -1.32
CA ASP A 293 -21.87 -7.10 -1.07
C ASP A 293 -22.03 -7.39 0.44
N SER A 294 -22.69 -8.49 0.77
CA SER A 294 -23.00 -8.84 2.16
C SER A 294 -21.78 -9.26 3.00
N SER A 295 -20.65 -9.58 2.38
CA SER A 295 -19.43 -9.97 3.10
C SER A 295 -18.95 -8.90 4.09
N GLN A 296 -19.24 -7.61 3.80
CA GLN A 296 -18.87 -6.46 4.62
C GLN A 296 -19.23 -6.61 6.10
N TYR A 297 -20.31 -7.34 6.40
CA TYR A 297 -20.79 -7.50 7.77
C TYR A 297 -19.85 -8.32 8.66
N LEU A 298 -18.92 -9.06 8.08
CA LEU A 298 -17.90 -9.79 8.83
C LEU A 298 -16.93 -8.84 9.54
N GLU A 299 -16.25 -7.98 8.79
CA GLU A 299 -15.31 -7.00 9.35
C GLU A 299 -16.03 -5.95 10.19
N ILE A 300 -17.25 -5.56 9.81
CA ILE A 300 -18.09 -4.65 10.60
C ILE A 300 -18.39 -5.27 11.96
N ALA A 301 -18.77 -6.56 12.03
CA ALA A 301 -19.06 -7.25 13.28
C ALA A 301 -17.84 -7.31 14.20
N VAL A 302 -16.68 -7.71 13.65
CA VAL A 302 -15.40 -7.72 14.37
C VAL A 302 -15.05 -6.32 14.89
N GLN A 303 -15.10 -5.30 14.04
CA GLN A 303 -14.75 -3.94 14.43
C GLN A 303 -15.71 -3.37 15.49
N ARG A 304 -17.00 -3.65 15.39
CA ARG A 304 -18.00 -3.22 16.39
C ARG A 304 -17.80 -3.91 17.73
N ALA A 305 -17.51 -5.21 17.75
CA ALA A 305 -17.17 -5.92 18.97
C ALA A 305 -15.97 -5.28 19.68
N ILE A 306 -14.90 -5.00 18.93
CA ILE A 306 -13.68 -4.36 19.48
C ILE A 306 -14.01 -2.93 19.99
N ARG A 307 -14.71 -2.10 19.21
CA ARG A 307 -15.07 -0.72 19.57
C ARG A 307 -15.98 -0.62 20.79
N SER A 308 -16.87 -1.57 20.98
CA SER A 308 -17.77 -1.61 22.14
C SER A 308 -17.11 -2.12 23.43
N GLY A 309 -15.80 -2.41 23.41
CA GLY A 309 -15.06 -2.97 24.54
C GLY A 309 -15.32 -4.46 24.78
N LYS A 310 -15.91 -5.14 23.80
CA LYS A 310 -16.15 -6.60 23.80
C LYS A 310 -15.07 -7.40 23.08
N GLY A 311 -14.05 -6.74 22.53
CA GLY A 311 -12.83 -7.39 22.05
C GLY A 311 -12.08 -8.07 23.19
N THR A 312 -11.25 -9.07 22.84
CA THR A 312 -10.37 -9.78 23.80
C THR A 312 -9.29 -8.83 24.35
N ASP A 313 -8.54 -9.29 25.34
CA ASP A 313 -7.42 -8.52 25.92
C ASP A 313 -6.29 -8.26 24.88
N HIS A 314 -6.19 -9.11 23.84
CA HIS A 314 -5.25 -8.90 22.73
C HIS A 314 -5.88 -8.05 21.61
N GLY A 315 -7.16 -7.64 21.77
CA GLY A 315 -7.88 -6.70 20.90
C GLY A 315 -8.41 -7.33 19.61
N GLY A 316 -8.60 -8.64 19.57
CA GLY A 316 -9.28 -9.39 18.52
C GLY A 316 -10.67 -9.86 18.95
N VAL A 317 -11.20 -10.84 18.24
CA VAL A 317 -12.35 -11.67 18.60
C VAL A 317 -11.97 -13.14 18.46
N HIS A 318 -12.57 -14.01 19.26
CA HIS A 318 -12.28 -15.45 19.18
C HIS A 318 -12.84 -16.06 17.88
N ILE A 319 -12.05 -16.94 17.26
CA ILE A 319 -12.47 -17.79 16.15
C ILE A 319 -12.35 -19.27 16.58
N ASP A 320 -13.43 -20.02 16.42
CA ASP A 320 -13.44 -21.46 16.67
C ASP A 320 -13.44 -22.22 15.33
N LEU A 321 -12.30 -22.86 15.05
CA LEU A 321 -12.04 -23.65 13.85
C LEU A 321 -12.11 -25.17 14.10
N SER A 322 -12.57 -25.59 15.27
CA SER A 322 -12.66 -27.03 15.65
C SER A 322 -13.49 -27.87 14.68
N CYS A 323 -14.45 -27.22 13.99
CA CYS A 323 -15.25 -27.87 12.95
C CYS A 323 -14.49 -28.21 11.67
N MET A 324 -13.33 -27.57 11.41
CA MET A 324 -12.57 -27.65 10.17
C MET A 324 -11.70 -28.92 10.07
N THR A 325 -12.26 -30.09 10.44
CA THR A 325 -11.58 -31.37 10.29
C THR A 325 -11.36 -31.72 8.81
N ASP A 326 -10.37 -32.56 8.52
CA ASP A 326 -10.10 -33.00 7.14
C ASP A 326 -11.33 -33.65 6.49
N GLU A 327 -12.10 -34.42 7.24
CA GLU A 327 -13.35 -35.03 6.77
C GLU A 327 -14.38 -33.97 6.39
N TYR A 328 -14.58 -32.97 7.24
CA TYR A 328 -15.54 -31.89 6.98
C TYR A 328 -15.07 -31.06 5.78
N VAL A 329 -13.82 -30.62 5.75
CA VAL A 329 -13.27 -29.81 4.65
C VAL A 329 -13.37 -30.54 3.31
N ASN A 330 -13.04 -31.84 3.26
CA ASN A 330 -13.17 -32.66 2.05
C ASN A 330 -14.62 -32.86 1.59
N SER A 331 -15.60 -32.66 2.46
CA SER A 331 -17.03 -32.71 2.11
C SER A 331 -17.55 -31.40 1.50
N LEU A 332 -16.82 -30.29 1.65
CA LEU A 332 -17.19 -28.99 1.09
C LEU A 332 -16.90 -28.91 -0.41
N LYS A 333 -17.58 -28.00 -1.08
CA LYS A 333 -17.26 -27.70 -2.48
C LYS A 333 -15.95 -26.90 -2.57
N ASP A 334 -15.04 -27.35 -3.46
CA ASP A 334 -13.75 -26.70 -3.64
C ASP A 334 -13.76 -25.67 -4.80
N ASP A 335 -14.59 -24.67 -4.70
CA ASP A 335 -14.64 -23.56 -5.67
C ASP A 335 -13.90 -22.29 -5.18
N CYS A 336 -13.34 -22.34 -3.98
CA CYS A 336 -12.51 -21.28 -3.38
C CYS A 336 -11.09 -21.75 -2.99
N GLY A 337 -10.69 -22.98 -3.36
CA GLY A 337 -9.38 -23.55 -3.07
C GLY A 337 -9.18 -24.04 -1.63
N ILE A 338 -10.26 -24.27 -0.87
CA ILE A 338 -10.16 -24.67 0.54
C ILE A 338 -9.43 -26.00 0.74
N HIS A 339 -9.62 -26.98 -0.19
CA HIS A 339 -8.96 -28.29 -0.08
C HIS A 339 -7.44 -28.20 -0.16
N HIS A 340 -6.92 -27.23 -0.92
CA HIS A 340 -5.50 -26.99 -1.06
C HIS A 340 -4.94 -26.07 0.02
N MET A 341 -5.65 -24.98 0.32
CA MET A 341 -5.12 -23.90 1.16
C MET A 341 -5.25 -24.17 2.65
N TRP A 342 -6.34 -24.83 3.08
CA TRP A 342 -6.55 -25.12 4.50
C TRP A 342 -5.45 -26.00 5.13
N PRO A 343 -5.01 -27.11 4.52
CA PRO A 343 -3.89 -27.89 5.07
C PRO A 343 -2.62 -27.05 5.23
N ILE A 344 -2.30 -26.17 4.27
CA ILE A 344 -1.12 -25.30 4.33
C ILE A 344 -1.19 -24.36 5.53
N ALA A 345 -2.31 -23.65 5.69
CA ALA A 345 -2.49 -22.73 6.81
C ALA A 345 -2.48 -23.45 8.17
N ARG A 346 -3.22 -24.57 8.28
CA ARG A 346 -3.27 -25.40 9.49
C ARG A 346 -1.87 -25.88 9.88
N ASP A 347 -1.13 -26.45 8.94
CA ASP A 347 0.18 -27.02 9.21
C ASP A 347 1.21 -25.92 9.51
N TYR A 348 1.13 -24.77 8.85
CA TYR A 348 1.94 -23.60 9.20
C TYR A 348 1.68 -23.14 10.64
N MET A 349 0.43 -22.97 11.06
CA MET A 349 0.09 -22.57 12.43
C MET A 349 0.57 -23.61 13.45
N LYS A 350 0.52 -24.88 13.10
CA LYS A 350 1.05 -25.96 13.94
C LYS A 350 2.57 -25.88 14.13
N THR A 351 3.34 -25.44 13.12
CA THR A 351 4.78 -25.18 13.27
C THR A 351 5.06 -24.02 14.25
N LYS A 352 4.09 -23.14 14.47
CA LYS A 352 4.13 -22.04 15.44
C LYS A 352 3.59 -22.42 16.82
N GLY A 353 3.22 -23.67 17.03
CA GLY A 353 2.69 -24.17 18.29
C GLY A 353 1.19 -23.97 18.49
N VAL A 354 0.44 -23.66 17.42
CA VAL A 354 -1.02 -23.46 17.45
C VAL A 354 -1.73 -24.58 16.70
N ASP A 355 -2.57 -25.34 17.37
CA ASP A 355 -3.44 -26.37 16.76
C ASP A 355 -4.84 -25.77 16.52
N LEU A 356 -5.08 -25.26 15.32
CA LEU A 356 -6.34 -24.60 14.96
C LEU A 356 -7.60 -25.44 15.19
N LEU A 357 -7.47 -26.77 15.30
CA LEU A 357 -8.61 -27.67 15.57
C LEU A 357 -8.88 -27.89 17.07
N LYS A 358 -7.93 -27.50 17.94
CA LYS A 358 -8.00 -27.77 19.38
C LYS A 358 -7.91 -26.54 20.26
N ASP A 359 -7.23 -25.51 19.76
CA ASP A 359 -6.97 -24.31 20.53
C ASP A 359 -8.13 -23.32 20.37
N HIS A 360 -8.90 -23.15 21.45
CA HIS A 360 -10.09 -22.29 21.48
C HIS A 360 -9.77 -20.81 21.80
N ASN A 361 -8.48 -20.46 21.96
CA ASN A 361 -8.02 -19.11 22.26
C ASN A 361 -7.43 -18.38 21.04
N VAL A 362 -7.68 -18.89 19.84
CA VAL A 362 -7.26 -18.23 18.58
C VAL A 362 -8.15 -17.02 18.33
N GLU A 363 -7.53 -15.93 17.94
CA GLU A 363 -8.23 -14.68 17.69
C GLU A 363 -7.99 -14.17 16.28
N VAL A 364 -8.97 -13.44 15.76
CA VAL A 364 -8.88 -12.74 14.48
C VAL A 364 -9.18 -11.26 14.66
N ALA A 365 -8.62 -10.44 13.79
CA ALA A 365 -8.84 -9.00 13.76
C ALA A 365 -8.78 -8.45 12.34
N VAL A 366 -9.16 -7.19 12.19
CA VAL A 366 -9.12 -6.44 10.94
C VAL A 366 -7.77 -5.75 10.78
N TYR A 367 -7.16 -5.86 9.60
CA TYR A 367 -5.84 -5.34 9.25
C TYR A 367 -5.90 -4.35 8.09
N ALA A 368 -5.16 -3.25 8.20
CA ALA A 368 -4.86 -2.39 7.06
C ALA A 368 -3.91 -3.12 6.09
N HIS A 369 -4.21 -3.07 4.80
CA HIS A 369 -3.43 -3.77 3.78
C HIS A 369 -2.74 -2.83 2.80
N ALA A 370 -3.48 -2.19 1.89
CA ALA A 370 -2.91 -1.34 0.85
C ALA A 370 -3.82 -0.15 0.52
N VAL A 371 -3.23 0.99 0.19
CA VAL A 371 -3.99 2.16 -0.27
C VAL A 371 -4.18 2.06 -1.79
N ASN A 372 -5.43 2.18 -2.27
CA ASN A 372 -5.73 2.22 -3.70
C ASN A 372 -5.58 3.63 -4.30
N GLY A 373 -5.57 4.65 -3.46
CA GLY A 373 -5.30 6.03 -3.81
C GLY A 373 -3.82 6.41 -3.73
N GLY A 374 -3.53 7.69 -3.85
CA GLY A 374 -2.17 8.21 -3.78
C GLY A 374 -1.95 9.47 -4.60
N ILE A 375 -0.71 9.74 -4.95
CA ILE A 375 -0.29 10.84 -5.83
C ILE A 375 -0.96 10.64 -7.19
N ARG A 376 -1.84 11.58 -7.58
CA ARG A 376 -2.51 11.51 -8.87
C ARG A 376 -1.50 11.63 -10.00
N ILE A 377 -1.49 10.65 -10.91
CA ILE A 377 -0.60 10.61 -12.07
C ILE A 377 -1.38 10.69 -13.39
N ASP A 378 -0.68 11.11 -14.44
CA ASP A 378 -1.12 11.01 -15.83
C ASP A 378 -0.57 9.73 -16.51
N GLU A 379 -0.80 9.61 -17.83
CA GLU A 379 -0.34 8.48 -18.64
C GLU A 379 1.20 8.35 -18.74
N ASN A 380 1.92 9.42 -18.39
CA ASN A 380 3.38 9.45 -18.31
C ASN A 380 3.90 9.21 -16.88
N ALA A 381 3.03 8.83 -15.96
CA ALA A 381 3.31 8.71 -14.53
C ALA A 381 3.76 10.05 -13.88
N MET A 382 3.52 11.20 -14.53
CA MET A 382 3.82 12.51 -13.98
C MET A 382 2.66 13.00 -13.09
N SER A 383 2.99 13.62 -11.96
CA SER A 383 2.01 14.22 -11.05
C SER A 383 1.48 15.55 -11.59
N SER A 384 0.57 16.18 -10.85
CA SER A 384 0.11 17.55 -11.15
C SER A 384 1.17 18.63 -10.89
N VAL A 385 2.34 18.26 -10.38
CA VAL A 385 3.49 19.16 -10.18
C VAL A 385 4.61 18.74 -11.14
N GLU A 386 5.07 19.69 -11.93
CA GLU A 386 6.11 19.46 -12.94
C GLU A 386 7.41 18.92 -12.30
N GLY A 387 8.09 17.99 -12.99
CA GLY A 387 9.32 17.36 -12.50
C GLY A 387 9.11 16.28 -11.42
N LEU A 388 7.87 16.03 -11.00
CA LEU A 388 7.52 15.01 -10.02
C LEU A 388 6.72 13.88 -10.66
N PHE A 389 7.26 12.66 -10.61
CA PHE A 389 6.67 11.42 -11.08
C PHE A 389 6.35 10.51 -9.90
N ALA A 390 5.43 9.54 -10.09
CA ALA A 390 5.14 8.55 -9.05
C ALA A 390 4.83 7.17 -9.63
N ALA A 391 5.18 6.10 -8.88
CA ALA A 391 4.96 4.73 -9.30
C ALA A 391 4.71 3.79 -8.10
N GLY A 392 4.02 2.68 -8.35
CA GLY A 392 3.65 1.70 -7.33
C GLY A 392 2.53 2.20 -6.42
N GLU A 393 2.47 1.71 -5.20
CA GLU A 393 1.38 2.01 -4.28
C GLU A 393 1.25 3.50 -3.88
N CYS A 394 2.33 4.29 -3.98
CA CYS A 394 2.20 5.73 -3.71
C CYS A 394 1.54 6.51 -4.86
N ALA A 395 1.35 5.92 -6.04
CA ALA A 395 0.67 6.52 -7.18
C ALA A 395 -0.82 6.16 -7.19
N GLY A 396 -1.67 7.18 -7.30
CA GLY A 396 -3.12 7.05 -7.38
C GLY A 396 -3.64 7.21 -8.81
N GLY A 397 -4.75 6.51 -9.12
CA GLY A 397 -5.44 6.55 -10.41
C GLY A 397 -5.68 5.19 -11.05
N PRO A 398 -4.73 4.24 -11.04
CA PRO A 398 -4.90 2.95 -11.73
C PRO A 398 -5.95 2.02 -11.12
N HIS A 399 -6.24 2.12 -9.81
CA HIS A 399 -7.02 1.12 -9.07
C HIS A 399 -8.47 1.54 -8.84
N GLY A 400 -8.76 2.52 -8.02
CA GLY A 400 -10.13 2.94 -7.68
C GLY A 400 -10.65 2.38 -6.36
N ALA A 401 -11.96 2.10 -6.26
CA ALA A 401 -12.61 1.78 -4.98
C ALA A 401 -12.20 0.42 -4.41
N ASP A 402 -12.11 -0.58 -5.30
CA ASP A 402 -11.51 -1.89 -5.03
C ASP A 402 -10.40 -2.17 -6.05
N ARG A 403 -9.46 -3.04 -5.70
CA ARG A 403 -8.33 -3.42 -6.56
C ARG A 403 -8.32 -4.94 -6.74
N LEU A 404 -8.13 -5.39 -7.98
CA LEU A 404 -7.94 -6.81 -8.30
C LEU A 404 -6.72 -7.39 -7.56
N GLY A 405 -6.85 -8.61 -7.05
CA GLY A 405 -5.70 -9.34 -6.50
C GLY A 405 -4.56 -9.42 -7.52
N GLY A 406 -3.32 -9.20 -7.06
CA GLY A 406 -2.13 -9.20 -7.92
C GLY A 406 -1.83 -7.89 -8.68
N ASN A 407 -2.80 -7.00 -8.89
CA ASN A 407 -2.59 -5.76 -9.66
C ASN A 407 -1.60 -4.78 -9.03
N MET A 408 -1.39 -4.79 -7.71
CA MET A 408 -0.38 -3.92 -7.10
C MET A 408 1.04 -4.26 -7.54
N MET A 409 1.37 -5.55 -7.68
CA MET A 409 2.65 -6.00 -8.23
C MET A 409 2.82 -5.57 -9.69
N VAL A 410 1.75 -5.71 -10.50
CA VAL A 410 1.73 -5.29 -11.91
C VAL A 410 1.97 -3.79 -12.03
N THR A 411 1.25 -2.96 -11.29
CA THR A 411 1.40 -1.49 -11.37
C THR A 411 2.77 -1.02 -10.88
N CYS A 412 3.42 -1.74 -9.96
CA CYS A 412 4.81 -1.48 -9.62
C CYS A 412 5.75 -1.65 -10.82
N GLN A 413 5.54 -2.67 -11.65
CA GLN A 413 6.38 -2.91 -12.84
C GLN A 413 6.01 -1.96 -13.98
N VAL A 414 4.73 -1.85 -14.33
CA VAL A 414 4.24 -1.01 -15.43
C VAL A 414 4.57 0.46 -15.20
N TYR A 415 4.11 1.02 -14.08
CA TYR A 415 4.35 2.44 -13.80
C TYR A 415 5.76 2.74 -13.31
N GLY A 416 6.47 1.76 -12.74
CA GLY A 416 7.90 1.88 -12.48
C GLY A 416 8.68 2.12 -13.76
N GLU A 417 8.41 1.32 -14.81
CA GLU A 417 9.02 1.51 -16.13
C GLU A 417 8.67 2.85 -16.76
N ILE A 418 7.38 3.20 -16.79
CA ILE A 418 6.93 4.47 -17.38
C ILE A 418 7.53 5.66 -16.64
N ALA A 419 7.45 5.69 -15.30
CA ALA A 419 7.98 6.79 -14.50
C ALA A 419 9.49 6.96 -14.68
N GLY A 420 10.27 5.87 -14.68
CA GLY A 420 11.71 5.92 -14.88
C GLY A 420 12.07 6.44 -16.27
N THR A 421 11.44 5.91 -17.31
CA THR A 421 11.64 6.35 -18.70
C THR A 421 11.28 7.83 -18.87
N LYS A 422 10.10 8.23 -18.42
CA LYS A 422 9.61 9.61 -18.60
C LYS A 422 10.34 10.62 -17.74
N ALA A 423 10.78 10.25 -16.55
CA ALA A 423 11.63 11.10 -15.72
C ALA A 423 13.00 11.34 -16.37
N ALA A 424 13.61 10.30 -16.96
CA ALA A 424 14.88 10.43 -17.69
C ALA A 424 14.71 11.30 -18.94
N GLU A 425 13.71 11.07 -19.77
CA GLU A 425 13.40 11.90 -20.94
C GLU A 425 13.17 13.37 -20.55
N TYR A 426 12.45 13.60 -19.45
CA TYR A 426 12.18 14.94 -18.93
C TYR A 426 13.46 15.65 -18.46
N ALA A 427 14.28 14.96 -17.65
CA ALA A 427 15.51 15.53 -17.11
C ALA A 427 16.50 15.89 -18.23
N ILE A 428 16.75 14.98 -19.19
CA ILE A 428 17.68 15.18 -20.30
C ILE A 428 17.22 16.33 -21.22
N ARG A 429 15.90 16.43 -21.48
CA ARG A 429 15.35 17.48 -22.36
C ARG A 429 15.47 18.89 -21.77
N ASN A 430 15.20 19.01 -20.46
CA ASN A 430 15.10 20.33 -19.81
C ASN A 430 16.45 20.92 -19.41
N GLU A 431 17.47 20.08 -19.21
CA GLU A 431 18.79 20.55 -18.77
C GLU A 431 19.81 20.65 -19.92
N GLY A 432 19.45 20.26 -21.14
CA GLY A 432 20.26 20.40 -22.34
C GLY A 432 21.57 19.61 -22.37
N GLN A 433 21.97 18.98 -21.27
CA GLN A 433 23.10 18.07 -21.10
C GLN A 433 22.81 17.14 -19.90
N GLN A 434 23.31 15.92 -19.96
CA GLN A 434 23.35 15.05 -18.79
C GLN A 434 24.10 15.76 -17.66
N LEU A 435 23.42 15.89 -16.50
CA LEU A 435 24.01 16.53 -15.32
C LEU A 435 25.24 15.78 -14.79
N GLY A 436 25.34 14.50 -15.10
CA GLY A 436 26.38 13.63 -14.58
C GLY A 436 26.37 13.57 -13.04
N LEU A 437 27.02 12.57 -12.48
CA LEU A 437 27.25 12.49 -11.04
C LEU A 437 28.36 13.49 -10.66
N SER A 438 28.01 14.76 -10.42
CA SER A 438 29.02 15.73 -9.97
C SER A 438 29.27 15.57 -8.47
N ALA A 439 30.56 15.61 -8.12
CA ALA A 439 31.01 15.38 -6.78
C ALA A 439 30.49 16.41 -5.78
N VAL A 440 30.25 15.89 -4.60
CA VAL A 440 29.98 16.49 -3.33
C VAL A 440 30.81 17.76 -3.08
N SER A 441 30.16 18.91 -2.96
CA SER A 441 30.74 20.12 -2.39
C SER A 441 29.95 20.50 -1.12
N THR A 442 30.66 20.97 -0.09
CA THR A 442 30.03 21.61 1.07
C THR A 442 29.88 23.10 0.76
N GLU A 443 28.66 23.56 0.54
CA GLU A 443 28.33 24.98 0.38
C GLU A 443 27.23 25.40 1.34
N GLY A 444 27.28 26.65 1.83
CA GLY A 444 26.18 27.28 2.55
C GLY A 444 24.94 27.41 1.62
N SER A 445 23.75 27.11 2.12
CA SER A 445 22.56 27.04 1.29
C SER A 445 21.90 28.40 1.06
N ASP A 446 21.61 28.74 -0.20
CA ASP A 446 20.66 29.81 -0.59
C ASP A 446 19.18 29.36 -0.54
N TRP A 447 18.92 28.11 -0.16
CA TRP A 447 17.57 27.60 -0.10
C TRP A 447 16.88 28.09 1.17
N LYS A 448 15.68 28.64 1.00
CA LYS A 448 14.86 29.13 2.11
C LYS A 448 14.67 28.01 3.14
N THR A 449 15.32 28.14 4.28
CA THR A 449 15.04 27.39 5.50
C THR A 449 13.71 27.92 6.06
N GLY A 450 12.84 27.05 6.56
CA GLY A 450 11.57 27.48 7.17
C GLY A 450 10.41 26.50 6.95
N ALA A 451 10.65 25.36 6.29
CA ALA A 451 9.68 24.29 6.26
C ALA A 451 9.53 23.69 7.68
N VAL A 452 8.34 23.19 7.98
CA VAL A 452 8.04 22.56 9.29
C VAL A 452 9.00 21.40 9.54
N GLU A 453 9.32 20.62 8.52
CA GLU A 453 10.23 19.47 8.58
C GLU A 453 11.64 19.88 9.04
N ASP A 454 12.12 21.02 8.60
CA ASP A 454 13.45 21.54 9.04
C ASP A 454 13.46 21.86 10.55
N THR A 455 12.30 22.21 11.10
CA THR A 455 12.15 22.54 12.52
C THR A 455 11.95 21.29 13.37
N ILE A 456 11.06 20.38 12.95
CA ILE A 456 10.73 19.18 13.72
C ILE A 456 11.87 18.16 13.74
N LEU A 457 12.77 18.21 12.76
CA LEU A 457 13.94 17.35 12.68
C LEU A 457 14.78 17.37 13.98
N TYR A 458 14.81 18.51 14.68
CA TYR A 458 15.58 18.72 15.91
C TYR A 458 14.76 18.59 17.19
N LYS A 459 13.55 18.03 17.15
CA LYS A 459 12.69 17.95 18.31
C LYS A 459 12.93 16.68 19.13
N LYS A 460 12.86 16.80 20.46
CA LYS A 460 12.85 15.66 21.39
C LYS A 460 11.41 15.27 21.72
N ALA A 461 10.68 14.76 20.74
CA ALA A 461 9.32 14.29 20.93
C ALA A 461 9.29 12.86 21.49
N ASP A 462 8.27 12.54 22.29
CA ASP A 462 7.97 11.16 22.69
C ASP A 462 7.31 10.42 21.53
N LEU A 463 8.14 9.98 20.57
CA LEU A 463 7.66 9.35 19.35
C LEU A 463 6.97 8.00 19.59
N GLU A 464 7.36 7.27 20.63
CA GLU A 464 6.72 6.00 20.97
C GLU A 464 5.26 6.22 21.36
N SER A 465 5.01 7.15 22.29
CA SER A 465 3.65 7.51 22.71
C SER A 465 2.83 8.12 21.58
N ILE A 466 3.43 9.01 20.77
CA ILE A 466 2.74 9.65 19.65
C ILE A 466 2.34 8.60 18.59
N ARG A 467 3.27 7.70 18.24
CA ARG A 467 3.03 6.63 17.27
C ARG A 467 1.95 5.65 17.74
N ALA A 468 1.98 5.25 19.01
CA ALA A 468 0.96 4.37 19.57
C ALA A 468 -0.42 5.01 19.48
N LYS A 469 -0.59 6.26 19.93
CA LYS A 469 -1.86 6.99 19.87
C LYS A 469 -2.37 7.18 18.44
N MET A 470 -1.49 7.53 17.49
CA MET A 470 -1.83 7.64 16.08
C MET A 470 -2.35 6.31 15.54
N ARG A 471 -1.61 5.22 15.76
CA ARG A 471 -1.94 3.88 15.27
C ARG A 471 -3.26 3.37 15.82
N ASP A 472 -3.49 3.53 17.11
CA ASP A 472 -4.73 3.08 17.77
C ASP A 472 -5.93 3.90 17.28
N ALA A 473 -5.77 5.22 17.15
CA ALA A 473 -6.82 6.08 16.60
C ALA A 473 -7.10 5.76 15.11
N ALA A 474 -6.08 5.54 14.29
CA ALA A 474 -6.24 5.15 12.89
C ALA A 474 -6.96 3.80 12.77
N GLN A 475 -6.55 2.79 13.55
CA GLN A 475 -7.22 1.49 13.65
C GLN A 475 -8.70 1.63 14.03
N MET A 476 -8.99 2.53 14.96
CA MET A 476 -10.33 2.73 15.48
C MET A 476 -11.24 3.46 14.48
N TYR A 477 -10.75 4.46 13.78
CA TYR A 477 -11.61 5.40 13.04
C TYR A 477 -11.46 5.35 11.52
N LEU A 478 -10.35 4.83 10.97
CA LEU A 478 -10.04 4.90 9.53
C LEU A 478 -10.20 3.58 8.76
N LEU A 479 -10.49 2.46 9.42
CA LEU A 479 -10.72 1.18 8.74
C LEU A 479 -12.19 1.03 8.33
N VAL A 480 -12.90 0.04 8.87
CA VAL A 480 -14.33 -0.20 8.59
C VAL A 480 -15.23 0.50 9.60
N ASP A 481 -16.53 0.56 9.31
CA ASP A 481 -17.57 1.14 10.18
C ASP A 481 -17.32 2.61 10.52
N ARG A 482 -16.88 3.39 9.53
CA ARG A 482 -16.60 4.83 9.64
C ARG A 482 -17.87 5.64 9.84
N ASP A 483 -17.77 6.79 10.52
CA ASP A 483 -18.81 7.80 10.59
C ASP A 483 -18.21 9.20 10.72
N GLU A 484 -19.03 10.25 10.54
CA GLU A 484 -18.61 11.66 10.60
C GLU A 484 -17.92 12.00 11.92
N LYS A 485 -18.45 11.47 13.04
CA LYS A 485 -17.90 11.73 14.38
C LYS A 485 -16.50 11.13 14.54
N GLY A 486 -16.33 9.87 14.18
CA GLY A 486 -15.04 9.18 14.30
C GLY A 486 -13.97 9.76 13.38
N LEU A 487 -14.33 10.10 12.13
CA LEU A 487 -13.42 10.75 11.19
C LEU A 487 -12.97 12.13 11.68
N SER A 488 -13.91 12.94 12.23
CA SER A 488 -13.58 14.26 12.80
C SER A 488 -12.74 14.14 14.06
N GLU A 489 -12.98 13.13 14.90
CA GLU A 489 -12.17 12.84 16.09
C GLU A 489 -10.75 12.47 15.70
N TYR A 490 -10.57 11.64 14.67
CA TYR A 490 -9.24 11.30 14.17
C TYR A 490 -8.46 12.54 13.71
N ILE A 491 -9.07 13.42 12.92
CA ILE A 491 -8.44 14.66 12.45
C ILE A 491 -7.98 15.50 13.65
N HIS A 492 -8.84 15.63 14.67
CA HIS A 492 -8.49 16.37 15.88
C HIS A 492 -7.30 15.74 16.64
N ILE A 493 -7.29 14.41 16.78
CA ILE A 493 -6.16 13.67 17.38
C ILE A 493 -4.88 13.91 16.57
N ALA A 494 -4.92 13.81 15.24
CA ALA A 494 -3.77 14.02 14.38
C ALA A 494 -3.19 15.44 14.53
N GLU A 495 -4.04 16.46 14.59
CA GLU A 495 -3.63 17.85 14.86
C GLU A 495 -2.94 18.01 16.21
N ILE A 496 -3.48 17.40 17.27
CA ILE A 496 -2.87 17.43 18.62
C ILE A 496 -1.48 16.76 18.58
N LEU A 497 -1.38 15.59 17.94
CA LEU A 497 -0.12 14.85 17.89
C LEU A 497 0.95 15.59 17.05
N LYS A 498 0.57 16.24 15.93
CA LYS A 498 1.48 17.10 15.17
C LYS A 498 2.00 18.26 16.04
N LYS A 499 1.13 18.95 16.77
CA LYS A 499 1.52 20.01 17.71
C LYS A 499 2.41 19.52 18.84
N GLN A 500 2.25 18.28 19.32
CA GLN A 500 3.16 17.70 20.33
C GLN A 500 4.58 17.57 19.78
N ILE A 501 4.76 17.19 18.51
CA ILE A 501 6.07 17.15 17.86
C ILE A 501 6.63 18.58 17.71
N GLU A 502 5.85 19.50 17.15
CA GLU A 502 6.24 20.90 16.89
C GLU A 502 6.69 21.63 18.16
N ASN A 503 6.00 21.42 19.26
CA ASN A 503 6.25 22.10 20.54
C ASN A 503 7.25 21.36 21.45
N ALA A 504 7.75 20.19 21.06
CA ALA A 504 8.73 19.46 21.84
C ALA A 504 10.06 20.25 21.96
N PRO A 505 10.83 20.05 23.03
CA PRO A 505 12.12 20.72 23.21
C PRO A 505 13.08 20.43 22.04
N THR A 506 13.95 21.38 21.72
CA THR A 506 15.00 21.18 20.70
C THR A 506 16.12 20.26 21.20
N GLY A 507 16.65 19.41 20.35
CA GLY A 507 17.70 18.44 20.64
C GLY A 507 18.60 18.15 19.45
N GLN A 508 19.04 16.92 19.34
CA GLN A 508 19.81 16.42 18.20
C GLN A 508 18.90 16.11 17.00
N ILE A 509 19.48 15.85 15.85
CA ILE A 509 18.76 15.39 14.64
C ILE A 509 18.08 14.06 14.91
N VAL A 510 16.78 13.99 14.66
CA VAL A 510 15.96 12.78 14.74
C VAL A 510 15.07 12.71 13.51
N SER A 511 15.54 12.08 12.44
CA SER A 511 14.80 11.96 11.17
C SER A 511 13.45 11.27 11.34
N GLU A 512 13.30 10.42 12.34
CA GLU A 512 12.07 9.72 12.66
C GLU A 512 10.93 10.66 13.09
N ASN A 513 11.23 11.86 13.62
CA ASN A 513 10.21 12.89 13.85
C ASN A 513 9.46 13.24 12.55
N VAL A 514 10.21 13.38 11.46
CA VAL A 514 9.63 13.70 10.14
C VAL A 514 8.79 12.52 9.65
N ASN A 515 9.26 11.28 9.78
CA ASN A 515 8.50 10.10 9.38
C ASN A 515 7.15 9.98 10.13
N VAL A 516 7.14 10.23 11.45
CA VAL A 516 5.90 10.20 12.25
C VAL A 516 4.99 11.37 11.87
N TYR A 517 5.56 12.54 11.65
CA TYR A 517 4.80 13.73 11.21
C TYR A 517 4.16 13.50 9.83
N HIS A 518 4.89 12.91 8.88
CA HIS A 518 4.36 12.54 7.56
C HIS A 518 3.25 11.47 7.66
N ALA A 519 3.40 10.48 8.55
CA ALA A 519 2.35 9.49 8.77
C ALA A 519 1.05 10.13 9.29
N LEU A 520 1.16 11.13 10.18
CA LEU A 520 0.03 11.92 10.66
C LEU A 520 -0.62 12.73 9.53
N ILE A 521 0.15 13.37 8.65
CA ILE A 521 -0.37 14.07 7.47
C ILE A 521 -1.09 13.06 6.54
N ALA A 522 -0.46 11.95 6.18
CA ALA A 522 -1.03 10.97 5.27
C ALA A 522 -2.39 10.43 5.76
N THR A 523 -2.48 10.09 7.03
CA THR A 523 -3.71 9.57 7.63
C THR A 523 -4.77 10.64 7.89
N GLU A 524 -4.38 11.88 8.13
CA GLU A 524 -5.30 13.03 8.15
C GLU A 524 -5.95 13.24 6.77
N LEU A 525 -5.16 13.17 5.69
CA LEU A 525 -5.67 13.23 4.30
C LEU A 525 -6.61 12.06 3.98
N MET A 526 -6.35 10.86 4.50
CA MET A 526 -7.28 9.72 4.40
C MET A 526 -8.60 10.02 5.12
N ALA A 527 -8.53 10.57 6.35
CA ALA A 527 -9.72 10.94 7.13
C ALA A 527 -10.54 12.03 6.44
N GLU A 528 -9.87 13.06 5.92
CA GLU A 528 -10.54 14.15 5.18
C GLU A 528 -11.21 13.65 3.90
N SER A 529 -10.53 12.78 3.13
CA SER A 529 -11.09 12.15 1.94
C SER A 529 -12.32 11.31 2.29
N ALA A 530 -12.21 10.46 3.33
CA ALA A 530 -13.31 9.64 3.82
C ALA A 530 -14.49 10.47 4.33
N ARG A 531 -14.24 11.62 4.98
CA ARG A 531 -15.27 12.54 5.46
C ARG A 531 -16.00 13.23 4.32
N LYS A 532 -15.27 13.61 3.26
CA LYS A 532 -15.84 14.22 2.04
C LYS A 532 -16.74 13.25 1.28
N ARG A 533 -16.44 11.96 1.24
CA ARG A 533 -17.24 10.94 0.55
C ARG A 533 -18.39 10.46 1.43
N LYS A 534 -19.59 11.03 1.21
CA LYS A 534 -20.80 10.69 1.96
C LYS A 534 -21.59 9.58 1.27
N GLU A 535 -20.96 8.42 1.15
CA GLU A 535 -21.51 7.17 0.60
C GLU A 535 -20.70 5.98 1.12
N SER A 536 -21.10 4.76 0.80
CA SER A 536 -20.28 3.56 0.88
C SER A 536 -20.02 3.01 -0.52
N ARG A 537 -18.72 2.70 -0.82
CA ARG A 537 -18.28 2.22 -2.14
C ARG A 537 -16.95 1.47 -1.99
N GLY A 538 -16.88 0.22 -2.46
CA GLY A 538 -15.69 -0.62 -2.38
C GLY A 538 -15.12 -0.69 -0.96
N SER A 539 -13.84 -0.46 -0.79
CA SER A 539 -13.18 -0.47 0.53
C SER A 539 -13.51 0.73 1.45
N HIS A 540 -14.29 1.69 0.97
CA HIS A 540 -14.80 2.80 1.78
C HIS A 540 -16.21 2.52 2.27
N GLN A 541 -16.38 2.33 3.59
CA GLN A 541 -17.68 2.09 4.21
C GLN A 541 -17.97 3.15 5.28
N ARG A 542 -19.17 3.73 5.19
CA ARG A 542 -19.71 4.74 6.10
C ARG A 542 -20.99 4.21 6.73
N ARG A 543 -21.00 4.06 8.07
CA ARG A 543 -22.21 3.66 8.82
C ARG A 543 -23.36 4.68 8.70
N ASP A 544 -23.01 5.96 8.66
CA ASP A 544 -23.95 7.09 8.51
C ASP A 544 -24.40 7.31 7.05
N TYR A 545 -23.70 6.73 6.06
CA TYR A 545 -24.03 6.76 4.63
C TYR A 545 -23.81 5.36 4.01
N PRO A 546 -24.65 4.36 4.36
CA PRO A 546 -24.36 2.96 4.01
C PRO A 546 -24.60 2.60 2.54
N LYS A 547 -25.18 3.49 1.75
CA LYS A 547 -25.51 3.25 0.34
C LYS A 547 -24.61 4.05 -0.58
N LYS A 548 -24.35 3.47 -1.77
CA LYS A 548 -23.72 4.16 -2.89
C LYS A 548 -24.57 5.36 -3.32
N ASN A 549 -23.92 6.45 -3.72
CA ASN A 549 -24.58 7.68 -4.13
C ASN A 549 -23.91 8.24 -5.40
N GLU A 550 -24.70 8.43 -6.47
CA GLU A 550 -24.20 8.91 -7.76
C GLU A 550 -23.61 10.32 -7.72
N ALA A 551 -23.94 11.12 -6.71
CA ALA A 551 -23.29 12.43 -6.50
C ALA A 551 -21.77 12.30 -6.23
N TYR A 552 -21.30 11.11 -5.86
CA TYR A 552 -19.89 10.78 -5.62
C TYR A 552 -19.31 9.83 -6.68
N SER A 553 -19.82 9.87 -7.91
CA SER A 553 -19.35 9.05 -9.05
C SER A 553 -17.96 9.43 -9.59
N GLN A 554 -17.32 10.44 -9.00
CA GLN A 554 -15.98 10.90 -9.36
C GLN A 554 -14.99 10.71 -8.20
N PRO A 555 -13.69 10.50 -8.50
CA PRO A 555 -12.63 10.48 -7.50
C PRO A 555 -12.59 11.76 -6.66
N ILE A 556 -12.34 11.63 -5.37
CA ILE A 556 -12.06 12.78 -4.51
C ILE A 556 -10.61 13.19 -4.69
N ILE A 557 -10.40 14.44 -5.04
CA ILE A 557 -9.08 15.05 -5.16
C ILE A 557 -8.82 15.92 -3.94
N ILE A 558 -7.66 15.75 -3.35
CA ILE A 558 -7.14 16.59 -2.27
C ILE A 558 -5.87 17.29 -2.75
N LYS A 559 -5.79 18.59 -2.50
CA LYS A 559 -4.63 19.41 -2.82
C LYS A 559 -4.42 20.44 -1.71
N LYS A 560 -3.18 20.71 -1.36
CA LYS A 560 -2.83 21.77 -0.43
C LYS A 560 -3.26 23.12 -1.02
N GLN A 561 -4.07 23.86 -0.27
CA GLN A 561 -4.36 25.25 -0.63
C GLN A 561 -3.10 26.08 -0.34
N LEU A 562 -2.55 26.69 -1.35
CA LEU A 562 -1.36 27.56 -1.29
C LEU A 562 -1.74 28.94 -0.75
#